data_93de4765a8c0f87ab0e70b4f098b8024
#
_entry.id   93de4765a8c0f87ab0e70b4f098b8024
#
_cell.length_a   1.000
_cell.length_b   1.000
_cell.length_c   1.000
_cell.angle_alpha   90.00
_cell.angle_beta   90.00
_cell.angle_gamma   90.00
#
_symmetry.space_group_name_H-M   'P 1'
#
loop_
_entity.id
_entity.type
_entity.pdbx_description
1 polymer ?
#
loop_
_entity_poly.entity_id
_entity_poly.type
_entity_poly.pdbx_seq_one_letter_code
_entity_poly.pdbx_strand_id
1 'polypeptide(L)'
;FNLLYNKYMKRDEIIKNIKRVVLKFGTNVLRDETGELSQKRIESFISQVSKLHKKGVEVIVVTSGAVGIGAKKLGVDSNSSLTLKMACASIGQGYLMSIYEKEFQKHDILVSQLLLTEDDFSNRIKYLNLSDVLNELLKLNVIPIINQNDAVSSSELETISDMVDISFSDNDKLSALVASRLEADLLIILSDIDGLYDDNPKINPNAKFISVVEKIDENIEKLGLGATSGGRGGMKTKL
;
A
#
# COMPACT_ATOMS: atom_id res chain seq x y z
N PHE A 1 -0.99 25.65 7.02
CA PHE A 1 -1.91 24.51 7.22
C PHE A 1 -2.00 24.23 8.71
N ASN A 2 -3.03 24.81 9.38
CA ASN A 2 -3.36 24.52 10.77
C ASN A 2 -4.27 23.31 10.81
N LEU A 3 -3.74 22.13 10.80
CA LEU A 3 -4.41 20.96 11.34
C LEU A 3 -4.35 21.07 12.87
N LEU A 4 -5.30 21.80 13.45
CA LEU A 4 -5.67 21.62 14.84
C LEU A 4 -6.31 20.22 14.96
N TYR A 5 -5.46 19.20 15.07
CA TYR A 5 -5.90 17.89 15.53
C TYR A 5 -6.49 18.08 16.93
N ASN A 6 -7.80 18.00 16.97
CA ASN A 6 -8.53 18.09 18.22
C ASN A 6 -8.13 16.89 19.10
N LYS A 7 -7.41 17.13 20.17
CA LYS A 7 -6.73 16.18 21.08
C LYS A 7 -7.63 15.07 21.67
N TYR A 8 -8.91 15.01 21.24
CA TYR A 8 -9.94 14.15 21.84
C TYR A 8 -10.90 13.50 20.84
N MET A 9 -10.65 13.55 19.54
CA MET A 9 -11.50 12.83 18.58
C MET A 9 -11.33 11.33 18.76
N LYS A 10 -12.39 10.66 19.24
CA LYS A 10 -12.43 9.20 19.28
C LYS A 10 -12.36 8.66 17.84
N ARG A 11 -11.73 7.49 17.62
CA ARG A 11 -11.66 6.81 16.30
C ARG A 11 -13.00 6.80 15.59
N ASP A 12 -14.09 6.56 16.31
CA ASP A 12 -15.45 6.53 15.78
C ASP A 12 -15.90 7.86 15.15
N GLU A 13 -15.40 9.00 15.66
CA GLU A 13 -15.71 10.31 15.12
C GLU A 13 -14.93 10.60 13.83
N ILE A 14 -13.66 10.17 13.77
CA ILE A 14 -12.85 10.25 12.56
C ILE A 14 -13.51 9.43 11.45
N ILE A 15 -13.89 8.18 11.75
CA ILE A 15 -14.45 7.24 10.77
C ILE A 15 -15.81 7.71 10.22
N LYS A 16 -16.62 8.41 11.00
CA LYS A 16 -17.95 8.88 10.57
C LYS A 16 -17.92 9.91 9.44
N ASN A 17 -16.85 10.67 9.31
CA ASN A 17 -16.74 11.80 8.39
C ASN A 17 -15.81 11.56 7.20
N ILE A 18 -15.32 10.32 7.05
CA ILE A 18 -14.39 9.96 5.97
C ILE A 18 -15.13 10.01 4.62
N LYS A 19 -14.57 10.79 3.70
CA LYS A 19 -15.02 10.88 2.30
C LYS A 19 -14.09 10.12 1.37
N ARG A 20 -12.77 10.17 1.63
CA ARG A 20 -11.73 9.55 0.81
C ARG A 20 -10.79 8.72 1.67
N VAL A 21 -10.58 7.46 1.28
CA VAL A 21 -9.69 6.54 1.99
C VAL A 21 -8.70 5.88 1.03
N VAL A 22 -7.45 5.78 1.45
CA VAL A 22 -6.43 4.97 0.79
C VAL A 22 -6.24 3.69 1.61
N LEU A 23 -6.36 2.54 0.96
CA LEU A 23 -6.18 1.21 1.55
C LEU A 23 -4.94 0.57 0.96
N LYS A 24 -3.92 0.31 1.78
CA LYS A 24 -2.73 -0.41 1.34
C LYS A 24 -2.82 -1.88 1.74
N PHE A 25 -2.69 -2.77 0.77
CA PHE A 25 -2.65 -4.22 0.97
C PHE A 25 -1.21 -4.74 0.87
N GLY A 26 -0.65 -5.16 2.00
CA GLY A 26 0.65 -5.83 2.03
C GLY A 26 0.59 -7.22 1.37
N THR A 27 1.70 -7.65 0.78
CA THR A 27 1.78 -8.97 0.11
C THR A 27 1.36 -10.11 1.02
N ASN A 28 1.81 -10.09 2.28
CA ASN A 28 1.54 -11.16 3.25
C ASN A 28 0.07 -11.21 3.70
N VAL A 29 -0.64 -10.08 3.64
CA VAL A 29 -2.06 -10.00 4.02
C VAL A 29 -2.95 -10.77 3.03
N LEU A 30 -2.53 -10.79 1.76
CA LEU A 30 -3.27 -11.47 0.69
C LEU A 30 -2.88 -12.95 0.54
N ARG A 31 -1.85 -13.41 1.25
CA ARG A 31 -1.35 -14.80 1.19
C ARG A 31 -1.89 -15.63 2.35
N ASP A 32 -2.02 -16.92 2.11
CA ASP A 32 -2.27 -17.91 3.15
C ASP A 32 -0.95 -18.40 3.82
N GLU A 33 -1.07 -19.39 4.67
CA GLU A 33 0.05 -19.99 5.41
C GLU A 33 1.06 -20.70 4.50
N THR A 34 0.64 -21.09 3.29
CA THR A 34 1.50 -21.71 2.28
C THR A 34 2.26 -20.69 1.44
N GLY A 35 1.98 -19.38 1.65
CA GLY A 35 2.51 -18.28 0.86
C GLY A 35 1.80 -18.07 -0.48
N GLU A 36 0.68 -18.76 -0.71
CA GLU A 36 -0.17 -18.58 -1.89
C GLU A 36 -1.17 -17.43 -1.71
N LEU A 37 -1.64 -16.88 -2.82
CA LEU A 37 -2.75 -15.92 -2.76
C LEU A 37 -4.01 -16.61 -2.23
N SER A 38 -4.50 -16.13 -1.12
CA SER A 38 -5.71 -16.66 -0.50
C SER A 38 -6.96 -16.04 -1.13
N GLN A 39 -7.64 -16.81 -1.95
CA GLN A 39 -8.91 -16.39 -2.54
C GLN A 39 -9.89 -15.89 -1.48
N LYS A 40 -10.01 -16.61 -0.36
CA LYS A 40 -10.89 -16.26 0.76
C LYS A 40 -10.56 -14.91 1.38
N ARG A 41 -9.27 -14.60 1.57
CA ARG A 41 -8.84 -13.30 2.13
C ARG A 41 -9.13 -12.18 1.15
N ILE A 42 -8.83 -12.37 -0.13
CA ILE A 42 -9.10 -11.40 -1.20
C ILE A 42 -10.59 -11.10 -1.27
N GLU A 43 -11.45 -12.12 -1.33
CA GLU A 43 -12.91 -11.97 -1.33
C GLU A 43 -13.41 -11.21 -0.10
N SER A 44 -12.89 -11.53 1.09
CA SER A 44 -13.25 -10.85 2.33
C SER A 44 -12.90 -9.36 2.29
N PHE A 45 -11.68 -9.01 1.85
CA PHE A 45 -11.24 -7.62 1.74
C PHE A 45 -12.06 -6.86 0.70
N ILE A 46 -12.23 -7.41 -0.49
CA ILE A 46 -12.99 -6.76 -1.55
C ILE A 46 -14.45 -6.56 -1.16
N SER A 47 -15.05 -7.52 -0.46
CA SER A 47 -16.40 -7.36 0.09
C SER A 47 -16.50 -6.17 1.06
N GLN A 48 -15.50 -5.96 1.92
CA GLN A 48 -15.46 -4.81 2.85
C GLN A 48 -15.24 -3.50 2.10
N VAL A 49 -14.28 -3.47 1.16
CA VAL A 49 -14.03 -2.31 0.29
C VAL A 49 -15.28 -1.92 -0.48
N SER A 50 -15.97 -2.91 -1.07
CA SER A 50 -17.21 -2.69 -1.81
C SER A 50 -18.32 -2.10 -0.96
N LYS A 51 -18.41 -2.49 0.32
CA LYS A 51 -19.36 -1.89 1.27
C LYS A 51 -19.06 -0.43 1.58
N LEU A 52 -17.77 -0.06 1.70
CA LEU A 52 -17.37 1.34 1.89
C LEU A 52 -17.70 2.17 0.65
N HIS A 53 -17.33 1.67 -0.52
CA HIS A 53 -17.59 2.33 -1.79
C HIS A 53 -19.09 2.55 -2.04
N LYS A 54 -19.93 1.54 -1.80
CA LYS A 54 -21.41 1.64 -1.91
C LYS A 54 -22.03 2.62 -0.91
N LYS A 55 -21.32 3.00 0.16
CA LYS A 55 -21.73 4.07 1.08
C LYS A 55 -21.32 5.47 0.62
N GLY A 56 -20.74 5.59 -0.56
CA GLY A 56 -20.30 6.86 -1.14
C GLY A 56 -18.90 7.30 -0.67
N VAL A 57 -18.11 6.40 -0.06
CA VAL A 57 -16.72 6.68 0.27
C VAL A 57 -15.85 6.47 -0.99
N GLU A 58 -15.07 7.45 -1.36
CA GLU A 58 -14.06 7.33 -2.41
C GLU A 58 -12.92 6.43 -1.92
N VAL A 59 -12.74 5.28 -2.55
CA VAL A 59 -11.74 4.28 -2.15
C VAL A 59 -10.65 4.20 -3.20
N ILE A 60 -9.40 4.24 -2.73
CA ILE A 60 -8.20 4.02 -3.54
C ILE A 60 -7.46 2.84 -2.93
N VAL A 61 -7.08 1.87 -3.75
CA VAL A 61 -6.34 0.68 -3.30
C VAL A 61 -4.89 0.79 -3.76
N VAL A 62 -3.95 0.64 -2.81
CA VAL A 62 -2.52 0.45 -3.12
C VAL A 62 -2.18 -1.00 -2.82
N THR A 63 -1.70 -1.71 -3.82
CA THR A 63 -1.44 -3.15 -3.72
C THR A 63 0.04 -3.47 -3.89
N SER A 64 0.41 -4.72 -3.64
CA SER A 64 1.76 -5.27 -3.83
C SER A 64 1.68 -6.76 -4.20
N GLY A 65 2.84 -7.37 -4.47
CA GLY A 65 2.93 -8.81 -4.67
C GLY A 65 3.05 -9.29 -6.12
N ALA A 66 3.08 -8.37 -7.09
CA ALA A 66 3.22 -8.73 -8.50
C ALA A 66 4.47 -9.58 -8.77
N VAL A 67 5.64 -9.18 -8.26
CA VAL A 67 6.89 -9.97 -8.40
C VAL A 67 6.72 -11.42 -7.94
N GLY A 68 6.17 -11.61 -6.75
CA GLY A 68 6.00 -12.96 -6.19
C GLY A 68 5.02 -13.84 -6.97
N ILE A 69 3.96 -13.24 -7.53
CA ILE A 69 3.00 -13.94 -8.40
C ILE A 69 3.71 -14.37 -9.69
N GLY A 70 4.45 -13.46 -10.33
CA GLY A 70 5.17 -13.77 -11.57
C GLY A 70 6.26 -14.82 -11.38
N ALA A 71 7.07 -14.70 -10.32
CA ALA A 71 8.10 -15.68 -9.97
C ALA A 71 7.51 -17.09 -9.82
N LYS A 72 6.39 -17.21 -9.11
CA LYS A 72 5.69 -18.48 -8.94
C LYS A 72 5.15 -19.01 -10.27
N LYS A 73 4.58 -18.17 -11.12
CA LYS A 73 4.08 -18.55 -12.43
C LYS A 73 5.18 -19.09 -13.34
N LEU A 74 6.37 -18.51 -13.24
CA LEU A 74 7.55 -18.93 -14.01
C LEU A 74 8.30 -20.11 -13.38
N GLY A 75 8.07 -20.42 -12.10
CA GLY A 75 8.84 -21.42 -11.35
C GLY A 75 10.31 -21.00 -11.12
N VAL A 76 10.56 -19.69 -10.92
CA VAL A 76 11.91 -19.12 -10.77
C VAL A 76 12.09 -18.40 -9.43
N ASP A 77 13.35 -18.28 -8.99
CA ASP A 77 13.69 -17.37 -7.89
C ASP A 77 13.91 -15.94 -8.44
N SER A 78 12.99 -15.04 -8.12
CA SER A 78 13.05 -13.64 -8.58
C SER A 78 14.25 -12.86 -8.03
N ASN A 79 14.94 -13.38 -7.02
CA ASN A 79 16.13 -12.71 -6.46
C ASN A 79 17.41 -12.98 -7.25
N SER A 80 17.38 -13.88 -8.24
CA SER A 80 18.55 -14.27 -9.04
C SER A 80 19.13 -13.10 -9.85
N SER A 81 18.30 -12.17 -10.32
CA SER A 81 18.74 -10.92 -10.97
C SER A 81 17.65 -9.86 -10.95
N LEU A 82 18.08 -8.58 -11.05
CA LEU A 82 17.15 -7.45 -11.14
C LEU A 82 16.24 -7.56 -12.36
N THR A 83 16.81 -7.87 -13.54
CA THR A 83 16.04 -8.05 -14.77
C THR A 83 14.99 -9.16 -14.67
N LEU A 84 15.34 -10.28 -14.03
CA LEU A 84 14.37 -11.37 -13.79
C LEU A 84 13.26 -10.92 -12.85
N LYS A 85 13.58 -10.16 -11.80
CA LYS A 85 12.60 -9.58 -10.90
C LYS A 85 11.64 -8.64 -11.62
N MET A 86 12.14 -7.75 -12.49
CA MET A 86 11.32 -6.86 -13.32
C MET A 86 10.42 -7.66 -14.28
N ALA A 87 10.94 -8.72 -14.91
CA ALA A 87 10.15 -9.61 -15.75
C ALA A 87 9.05 -10.33 -14.95
N CYS A 88 9.37 -10.82 -13.73
CA CYS A 88 8.38 -11.39 -12.82
C CYS A 88 7.29 -10.36 -12.47
N ALA A 89 7.66 -9.11 -12.17
CA ALA A 89 6.70 -8.04 -11.88
C ALA A 89 5.73 -7.83 -13.05
N SER A 90 6.26 -7.74 -14.27
CA SER A 90 5.46 -7.55 -15.48
C SER A 90 4.43 -8.68 -15.69
N ILE A 91 4.84 -9.93 -15.53
CA ILE A 91 3.94 -11.09 -15.65
C ILE A 91 2.91 -11.11 -14.51
N GLY A 92 3.39 -10.93 -13.29
CA GLY A 92 2.54 -11.06 -12.10
C GLY A 92 1.52 -9.95 -11.97
N GLN A 93 1.82 -8.75 -12.48
CA GLN A 93 0.90 -7.60 -12.43
C GLN A 93 -0.38 -7.86 -13.22
N GLY A 94 -0.29 -8.46 -14.40
CA GLY A 94 -1.47 -8.83 -15.18
C GLY A 94 -2.37 -9.83 -14.43
N TYR A 95 -1.78 -10.84 -13.79
CA TYR A 95 -2.54 -11.79 -12.97
C TYR A 95 -3.17 -11.14 -11.75
N LEU A 96 -2.43 -10.28 -11.05
CA LEU A 96 -2.93 -9.55 -9.88
C LEU A 96 -4.16 -8.72 -10.25
N MET A 97 -4.10 -7.97 -11.35
CA MET A 97 -5.22 -7.16 -11.82
C MET A 97 -6.42 -8.01 -12.23
N SER A 98 -6.21 -9.13 -12.91
CA SER A 98 -7.31 -10.02 -13.29
C SER A 98 -8.07 -10.57 -12.08
N ILE A 99 -7.38 -10.80 -10.95
CA ILE A 99 -8.01 -11.21 -9.70
C ILE A 99 -8.86 -10.08 -9.13
N TYR A 100 -8.32 -8.86 -9.04
CA TYR A 100 -9.07 -7.71 -8.54
C TYR A 100 -10.31 -7.44 -9.40
N GLU A 101 -10.14 -7.38 -10.73
CA GLU A 101 -11.22 -7.13 -11.67
C GLU A 101 -12.35 -8.15 -11.49
N LYS A 102 -12.01 -9.45 -11.47
CA LYS A 102 -12.98 -10.53 -11.26
C LYS A 102 -13.72 -10.42 -9.94
N GLU A 103 -13.02 -10.09 -8.86
CA GLU A 103 -13.63 -10.01 -7.54
C GLU A 103 -14.49 -8.76 -7.37
N PHE A 104 -14.06 -7.59 -7.86
CA PHE A 104 -14.88 -6.37 -7.82
C PHE A 104 -16.09 -6.45 -8.74
N GLN A 105 -15.98 -7.15 -9.87
CA GLN A 105 -17.10 -7.41 -10.78
C GLN A 105 -18.28 -8.14 -10.11
N LYS A 106 -18.01 -9.02 -9.12
CA LYS A 106 -19.07 -9.66 -8.31
C LYS A 106 -19.92 -8.65 -7.52
N HIS A 107 -19.43 -7.44 -7.35
CA HIS A 107 -20.08 -6.35 -6.62
C HIS A 107 -20.56 -5.21 -7.54
N ASP A 108 -20.50 -5.40 -8.87
CA ASP A 108 -20.82 -4.39 -9.90
C ASP A 108 -19.95 -3.12 -9.77
N ILE A 109 -18.67 -3.27 -9.42
CA ILE A 109 -17.73 -2.18 -9.25
C ILE A 109 -16.65 -2.28 -10.33
N LEU A 110 -16.43 -1.17 -11.04
CA LEU A 110 -15.33 -1.03 -11.97
C LEU A 110 -14.04 -0.66 -11.24
N VAL A 111 -12.94 -1.21 -11.70
CA VAL A 111 -11.61 -0.89 -11.22
C VAL A 111 -10.73 -0.40 -12.35
N SER A 112 -9.72 0.40 -12.03
CA SER A 112 -8.69 0.83 -12.98
C SER A 112 -7.32 0.47 -12.45
N GLN A 113 -6.33 0.33 -13.33
CA GLN A 113 -4.95 0.11 -12.97
C GLN A 113 -4.13 1.37 -13.19
N LEU A 114 -3.31 1.74 -12.17
CA LEU A 114 -2.25 2.72 -12.33
C LEU A 114 -0.94 2.12 -11.80
N LEU A 115 0.10 2.17 -12.64
CA LEU A 115 1.44 1.77 -12.27
C LEU A 115 2.32 3.01 -12.19
N LEU A 116 2.85 3.27 -11.00
CA LEU A 116 3.54 4.52 -10.68
C LEU A 116 5.01 4.28 -10.37
N THR A 117 5.82 5.26 -10.75
CA THR A 117 7.22 5.37 -10.39
C THR A 117 7.45 6.61 -9.52
N GLU A 118 8.62 6.76 -8.96
CA GLU A 118 9.00 7.95 -8.17
C GLU A 118 8.97 9.23 -9.00
N ASP A 119 9.33 9.13 -10.28
CA ASP A 119 9.32 10.25 -11.21
C ASP A 119 7.92 10.84 -11.43
N ASP A 120 6.87 10.04 -11.28
CA ASP A 120 5.48 10.50 -11.41
C ASP A 120 5.08 11.45 -10.27
N PHE A 121 5.78 11.41 -9.13
CA PHE A 121 5.56 12.32 -8.00
C PHE A 121 6.54 13.48 -7.95
N SER A 122 7.75 13.34 -8.48
CA SER A 122 8.79 14.38 -8.50
C SER A 122 8.62 15.33 -9.67
N ASN A 123 8.14 14.85 -10.81
CA ASN A 123 7.84 15.68 -11.97
C ASN A 123 6.47 16.36 -11.84
N ARG A 124 6.47 17.69 -11.79
CA ARG A 124 5.25 18.49 -11.57
C ARG A 124 4.14 18.20 -12.60
N ILE A 125 4.48 18.06 -13.88
CA ILE A 125 3.49 17.83 -14.93
C ILE A 125 2.87 16.44 -14.80
N LYS A 126 3.71 15.41 -14.61
CA LYS A 126 3.23 14.04 -14.38
C LYS A 126 2.35 13.96 -13.15
N TYR A 127 2.77 14.61 -12.06
CA TYR A 127 2.00 14.66 -10.82
C TYR A 127 0.61 15.31 -11.01
N LEU A 128 0.51 16.45 -11.72
CA LEU A 128 -0.79 17.09 -11.98
C LEU A 128 -1.68 16.18 -12.82
N ASN A 129 -1.15 15.59 -13.89
CA ASN A 129 -1.90 14.64 -14.71
C ASN A 129 -2.38 13.42 -13.90
N LEU A 130 -1.52 12.86 -13.04
CA LEU A 130 -1.87 11.76 -12.14
C LEU A 130 -3.03 12.14 -11.22
N SER A 131 -2.94 13.33 -10.60
CA SER A 131 -3.99 13.84 -9.72
C SER A 131 -5.32 14.02 -10.45
N ASP A 132 -5.29 14.59 -11.65
CA ASP A 132 -6.49 14.80 -12.47
C ASP A 132 -7.13 13.47 -12.88
N VAL A 133 -6.33 12.50 -13.33
CA VAL A 133 -6.82 11.17 -13.70
C VAL A 133 -7.44 10.45 -12.50
N LEU A 134 -6.78 10.47 -11.34
CA LEU A 134 -7.30 9.84 -10.13
C LEU A 134 -8.61 10.48 -9.67
N ASN A 135 -8.69 11.81 -9.67
CA ASN A 135 -9.92 12.51 -9.32
C ASN A 135 -11.05 12.22 -10.32
N GLU A 136 -10.75 12.10 -11.61
CA GLU A 136 -11.76 11.77 -12.61
C GLU A 136 -12.27 10.32 -12.45
N LEU A 137 -11.38 9.35 -12.18
CA LEU A 137 -11.79 7.97 -11.88
C LEU A 137 -12.72 7.91 -10.68
N LEU A 138 -12.40 8.64 -9.60
CA LEU A 138 -13.25 8.70 -8.41
C LEU A 138 -14.63 9.31 -8.70
N LYS A 139 -14.70 10.39 -9.49
CA LYS A 139 -15.98 10.97 -9.95
C LYS A 139 -16.81 9.99 -10.80
N LEU A 140 -16.13 9.16 -11.60
CA LEU A 140 -16.77 8.11 -12.41
C LEU A 140 -17.16 6.88 -11.57
N ASN A 141 -16.98 6.94 -10.24
CA ASN A 141 -17.27 5.85 -9.32
C ASN A 141 -16.46 4.57 -9.61
N VAL A 142 -15.21 4.75 -10.11
CA VAL A 142 -14.24 3.68 -10.37
C VAL A 142 -13.25 3.62 -9.21
N ILE A 143 -12.91 2.42 -8.75
CA ILE A 143 -11.87 2.24 -7.72
C ILE A 143 -10.48 2.15 -8.40
N PRO A 144 -9.57 3.12 -8.20
CA PRO A 144 -8.20 3.01 -8.69
C PRO A 144 -7.42 1.96 -7.87
N ILE A 145 -6.76 1.04 -8.56
CA ILE A 145 -5.81 0.09 -8.00
C ILE A 145 -4.41 0.50 -8.44
N ILE A 146 -3.62 0.94 -7.48
CA ILE A 146 -2.29 1.50 -7.69
C ILE A 146 -1.25 0.47 -7.25
N ASN A 147 -0.21 0.30 -8.04
CA ASN A 147 1.00 -0.44 -7.66
C ASN A 147 2.24 0.29 -8.17
N GLN A 148 3.39 -0.05 -7.60
CA GLN A 148 4.66 0.39 -8.16
C GLN A 148 4.86 -0.24 -9.54
N ASN A 149 5.43 0.52 -10.47
CA ASN A 149 5.82 0.01 -11.79
C ASN A 149 7.18 -0.70 -11.72
N ASP A 150 7.22 -1.83 -11.02
CA ASP A 150 8.43 -2.63 -10.84
C ASP A 150 9.04 -3.15 -12.15
N ALA A 151 8.29 -3.09 -13.25
CA ALA A 151 8.79 -3.54 -14.56
C ALA A 151 9.78 -2.54 -15.19
N VAL A 152 9.74 -1.27 -14.79
CA VAL A 152 10.59 -0.20 -15.35
C VAL A 152 11.26 0.64 -14.27
N SER A 153 10.95 0.43 -13.00
CA SER A 153 11.55 1.16 -11.87
C SER A 153 12.98 0.69 -11.65
N SER A 154 13.93 1.62 -11.72
CA SER A 154 15.36 1.37 -11.52
C SER A 154 15.85 1.75 -10.11
N SER A 155 14.96 1.98 -9.17
CA SER A 155 15.30 2.45 -7.81
C SER A 155 16.34 1.60 -7.06
N GLU A 156 16.57 0.36 -7.49
CA GLU A 156 17.66 -0.49 -6.98
C GLU A 156 19.02 -0.24 -7.69
N LEU A 157 19.05 0.51 -8.79
CA LEU A 157 20.29 0.88 -9.51
C LEU A 157 20.84 2.25 -9.10
N GLU A 158 20.01 3.09 -8.47
CA GLU A 158 20.34 4.49 -8.18
C GLU A 158 21.03 4.73 -6.82
N THR A 159 21.72 3.75 -6.28
CA THR A 159 22.62 3.95 -5.12
C THR A 159 23.82 4.87 -5.42
N ILE A 160 23.84 5.57 -6.56
CA ILE A 160 25.01 6.38 -7.00
C ILE A 160 24.73 7.89 -7.01
N SER A 161 23.53 8.38 -6.77
CA SER A 161 23.29 9.83 -6.69
C SER A 161 22.75 10.26 -5.33
N ASP A 162 23.60 11.00 -4.60
CA ASP A 162 23.33 11.61 -3.28
C ASP A 162 22.28 12.74 -3.30
N MET A 163 21.32 12.72 -4.19
CA MET A 163 20.30 13.76 -4.28
C MET A 163 18.87 13.16 -4.16
N VAL A 164 18.28 13.41 -3.00
CA VAL A 164 16.87 13.17 -2.66
C VAL A 164 16.47 11.70 -2.62
N ASP A 165 16.56 11.16 -1.42
CA ASP A 165 16.20 9.80 -1.02
C ASP A 165 14.67 9.54 -1.11
N ILE A 166 14.12 9.52 -2.32
CA ILE A 166 12.74 9.12 -2.60
C ILE A 166 12.76 7.73 -3.25
N SER A 167 13.33 6.74 -2.57
CA SER A 167 13.24 5.37 -3.07
C SER A 167 11.93 4.72 -2.62
N PHE A 168 11.09 4.29 -3.57
CA PHE A 168 9.90 3.45 -3.30
C PHE A 168 10.31 1.99 -3.09
N SER A 169 11.17 1.73 -2.14
CA SER A 169 11.47 0.34 -1.79
C SER A 169 10.25 -0.39 -1.21
N ASP A 170 9.17 0.35 -0.92
CA ASP A 170 7.97 -0.20 -0.28
C ASP A 170 6.69 0.55 -0.68
N ASN A 171 5.64 -0.20 -0.98
CA ASN A 171 4.30 0.34 -1.26
C ASN A 171 3.64 1.04 -0.06
N ASP A 172 4.20 0.97 1.15
CA ASP A 172 3.78 1.78 2.30
C ASP A 172 4.04 3.27 2.00
N LYS A 173 5.27 3.61 1.56
CA LYS A 173 5.64 4.98 1.16
C LYS A 173 4.82 5.46 -0.04
N LEU A 174 4.63 4.60 -1.05
CA LEU A 174 3.75 4.91 -2.17
C LEU A 174 2.34 5.26 -1.69
N SER A 175 1.78 4.45 -0.77
CA SER A 175 0.43 4.71 -0.23
C SER A 175 0.33 6.00 0.56
N ALA A 176 1.36 6.37 1.31
CA ALA A 176 1.43 7.63 2.04
C ALA A 176 1.50 8.84 1.09
N LEU A 177 2.28 8.74 0.00
CA LEU A 177 2.33 9.78 -1.03
C LEU A 177 1.00 9.93 -1.74
N VAL A 178 0.36 8.83 -2.15
CA VAL A 178 -0.98 8.86 -2.75
C VAL A 178 -1.98 9.50 -1.80
N ALA A 179 -2.01 9.09 -0.52
CA ALA A 179 -2.91 9.65 0.48
C ALA A 179 -2.70 11.15 0.69
N SER A 180 -1.45 11.57 0.85
CA SER A 180 -1.09 12.98 1.04
C SER A 180 -1.43 13.83 -0.19
N ARG A 181 -1.17 13.33 -1.39
CA ARG A 181 -1.33 14.10 -2.63
C ARG A 181 -2.78 14.20 -3.09
N LEU A 182 -3.61 13.24 -2.74
CA LEU A 182 -5.05 13.26 -3.01
C LEU A 182 -5.88 13.78 -1.84
N GLU A 183 -5.21 14.32 -0.81
CA GLU A 183 -5.87 14.86 0.38
C GLU A 183 -6.87 13.84 0.98
N ALA A 184 -6.44 12.58 1.08
CA ALA A 184 -7.27 11.54 1.66
C ALA A 184 -7.46 11.78 3.16
N ASP A 185 -8.68 11.56 3.65
CA ASP A 185 -9.02 11.71 5.07
C ASP A 185 -8.38 10.63 5.94
N LEU A 186 -8.10 9.45 5.33
CA LEU A 186 -7.55 8.30 6.06
C LEU A 186 -6.67 7.44 5.14
N LEU A 187 -5.53 7.01 5.68
CA LEU A 187 -4.72 5.92 5.15
C LEU A 187 -4.81 4.72 6.09
N ILE A 188 -5.19 3.56 5.56
CA ILE A 188 -5.19 2.29 6.30
C ILE A 188 -4.14 1.36 5.68
N ILE A 189 -3.12 1.02 6.46
CA ILE A 189 -2.10 0.05 6.05
C ILE A 189 -2.44 -1.30 6.68
N LEU A 190 -2.88 -2.24 5.83
CA LEU A 190 -3.13 -3.62 6.25
C LEU A 190 -1.81 -4.39 6.25
N SER A 191 -1.50 -4.98 7.38
CA SER A 191 -0.25 -5.70 7.65
C SER A 191 -0.53 -7.07 8.27
N ASP A 192 0.50 -7.90 8.36
CA ASP A 192 0.49 -9.18 9.07
C ASP A 192 0.71 -9.04 10.59
N ILE A 193 0.72 -7.81 11.07
CA ILE A 193 0.75 -7.44 12.49
C ILE A 193 -0.39 -6.46 12.78
N ASP A 194 -1.00 -6.57 13.92
CA ASP A 194 -2.20 -5.84 14.30
C ASP A 194 -1.95 -4.38 14.72
N GLY A 195 -0.70 -3.93 14.75
CA GLY A 195 -0.36 -2.53 14.93
C GLY A 195 1.06 -2.28 15.43
N LEU A 196 1.29 -1.10 16.00
CA LEU A 196 2.57 -0.71 16.60
C LEU A 196 2.67 -1.24 18.02
N TYR A 197 3.86 -1.73 18.37
CA TYR A 197 4.23 -2.20 19.70
C TYR A 197 5.49 -1.50 20.18
N ASP A 198 5.69 -1.46 21.51
CA ASP A 198 6.91 -0.93 22.14
C ASP A 198 8.14 -1.83 21.96
N ASP A 199 7.93 -3.08 21.53
CA ASP A 199 8.97 -4.06 21.17
C ASP A 199 8.41 -5.04 20.16
N ASN A 200 9.23 -5.94 19.62
CA ASN A 200 8.79 -6.95 18.65
C ASN A 200 7.95 -8.06 19.33
N PRO A 201 6.62 -8.12 19.10
CA PRO A 201 5.75 -9.10 19.76
C PRO A 201 6.02 -10.56 19.35
N LYS A 202 6.72 -10.79 18.25
CA LYS A 202 7.12 -12.14 17.81
C LYS A 202 8.31 -12.68 18.64
N ILE A 203 9.08 -11.78 19.26
CA ILE A 203 10.26 -12.11 20.05
C ILE A 203 9.98 -11.90 21.54
N ASN A 204 9.33 -10.78 21.90
CA ASN A 204 9.00 -10.43 23.25
C ASN A 204 7.47 -10.58 23.49
N PRO A 205 7.03 -11.64 24.21
CA PRO A 205 5.61 -11.83 24.50
C PRO A 205 5.00 -10.75 25.40
N ASN A 206 5.86 -9.93 26.07
CA ASN A 206 5.43 -8.84 26.94
C ASN A 206 5.36 -7.49 26.21
N ALA A 207 5.61 -7.47 24.88
CA ALA A 207 5.50 -6.26 24.08
C ALA A 207 4.08 -5.66 24.20
N LYS A 208 4.00 -4.35 24.46
CA LYS A 208 2.75 -3.65 24.66
C LYS A 208 2.29 -2.98 23.38
N PHE A 209 1.03 -3.20 23.05
CA PHE A 209 0.38 -2.56 21.92
C PHE A 209 0.22 -1.05 22.13
N ILE A 210 0.65 -0.26 21.14
CA ILE A 210 0.51 1.20 21.11
C ILE A 210 -0.70 1.54 20.26
N SER A 211 -1.82 1.85 20.89
CA SER A 211 -3.09 2.06 20.21
C SER A 211 -3.18 3.40 19.46
N VAL A 212 -2.48 4.42 19.95
CA VAL A 212 -2.48 5.78 19.39
C VAL A 212 -1.08 6.38 19.50
N VAL A 213 -0.60 6.95 18.40
CA VAL A 213 0.59 7.79 18.35
C VAL A 213 0.14 9.21 18.02
N GLU A 214 0.21 10.12 18.96
CA GLU A 214 -0.21 11.52 18.74
C GLU A 214 0.85 12.30 17.95
N LYS A 215 2.12 11.94 18.11
CA LYS A 215 3.25 12.58 17.45
C LYS A 215 4.36 11.56 17.20
N ILE A 216 4.91 11.58 16.01
CA ILE A 216 6.11 10.82 15.69
C ILE A 216 7.30 11.61 16.22
N ASP A 217 7.97 11.06 17.24
CA ASP A 217 9.20 11.58 17.83
C ASP A 217 10.33 10.54 17.68
N GLU A 218 11.53 10.90 18.12
CA GLU A 218 12.68 10.00 18.04
C GLU A 218 12.48 8.65 18.74
N ASN A 219 11.63 8.58 19.78
CA ASN A 219 11.35 7.32 20.46
C ASN A 219 10.46 6.42 19.61
N ILE A 220 9.43 7.00 18.99
CA ILE A 220 8.55 6.27 18.06
C ILE A 220 9.34 5.81 16.83
N GLU A 221 10.21 6.66 16.26
CA GLU A 221 11.08 6.29 15.13
C GLU A 221 12.00 5.11 15.49
N LYS A 222 12.58 5.10 16.70
CA LYS A 222 13.42 3.99 17.18
C LYS A 222 12.68 2.66 17.26
N LEU A 223 11.37 2.66 17.55
CA LEU A 223 10.55 1.44 17.56
C LEU A 223 10.44 0.84 16.15
N GLY A 224 10.46 1.66 15.11
CA GLY A 224 10.50 1.20 13.71
C GLY A 224 11.82 0.53 13.30
N LEU A 225 12.90 0.80 14.01
CA LEU A 225 14.24 0.28 13.69
C LEU A 225 14.47 -1.16 14.15
N GLY A 226 13.59 -1.72 14.96
CA GLY A 226 13.64 -3.11 15.43
C GLY A 226 13.64 -4.11 14.25
N ALA A 227 14.72 -4.87 14.14
CA ALA A 227 15.02 -5.75 13.02
C ALA A 227 13.90 -6.75 12.73
N THR A 228 13.42 -6.77 11.48
CA THR A 228 12.69 -7.92 10.95
C THR A 228 13.49 -8.53 9.82
N SER A 229 14.01 -9.71 10.08
CA SER A 229 14.51 -10.61 9.04
C SER A 229 13.32 -11.12 8.22
N GLY A 230 13.16 -10.66 6.99
CA GLY A 230 12.30 -11.32 6.02
C GLY A 230 11.28 -10.51 5.25
N GLY A 231 11.15 -9.19 5.44
CA GLY A 231 10.27 -8.34 4.63
C GLY A 231 10.97 -7.03 4.25
N ARG A 232 10.77 -6.55 3.02
CA ARG A 232 11.33 -5.28 2.54
C ARG A 232 10.71 -4.04 3.18
N GLY A 233 9.64 -4.18 3.99
CA GLY A 233 8.95 -3.12 4.67
C GLY A 233 8.72 -3.47 6.13
N GLY A 234 9.67 -3.16 6.99
CA GLY A 234 9.50 -3.28 8.43
C GLY A 234 8.57 -2.19 8.98
N MET A 235 8.45 -2.09 10.31
CA MET A 235 7.70 -1.02 10.97
C MET A 235 8.25 0.37 10.61
N LYS A 236 9.55 0.49 10.31
CA LYS A 236 10.21 1.73 9.87
C LYS A 236 9.54 2.37 8.64
N THR A 237 9.06 1.58 7.69
CA THR A 237 8.40 2.11 6.49
C THR A 237 6.94 2.51 6.71
N LYS A 238 6.37 2.14 7.86
CA LYS A 238 5.00 2.46 8.24
C LYS A 238 4.90 3.69 9.14
N LEU A 239 6.00 4.06 9.76
CA LEU A 239 6.17 5.28 10.55
C LEU A 239 6.72 6.42 9.70
#